data_ee57afcb2334ebb104d7fc46440aad3f
#
_entry.id   ee57afcb2334ebb104d7fc46440aad3f
#
_cell.length_a   1.000
_cell.length_b   1.000
_cell.length_c   1.000
_cell.angle_alpha   90.00
_cell.angle_beta   90.00
_cell.angle_gamma   90.00
#
_symmetry.space_group_name_H-M   'P 1'
#
loop_
_entity.id
_entity.type
_entity.pdbx_description
1 polymer ?
#
loop_
_entity_poly.entity_id
_entity_poly.type
_entity_poly.pdbx_seq_one_letter_code
_entity_poly.pdbx_strand_id
1 'polypeptide(L)'
;MLLLADILSIAVLPLWAGVVAASIHVLTGPDHLAAVTPLVFESKQKYWRVGFFWGLGHISGMLGIGVLLLFFKDVIPVEKISTQSEHLVGIVLILIGGWAFYRIFRKTKKHVHPHVHQGDKPYIHIHSHEHRAHDHHHDHQNITVKNNKAAYGVGVLHGFAGIAHFVLLLPVLGFTNTGSSIAYIIGFGVGSVLSMSLYALLVGRMNLLSGNLRQRSTFKTLPFWGGVFAVAVGIYWLMI
;
A
#
# COMPACT_ATOMS: atom_id res chain seq x y z
N MET A 1 -27.76 2.16 33.08
CA MET A 1 -27.49 3.22 32.10
C MET A 1 -26.17 3.93 32.34
N LEU A 2 -25.81 4.30 33.59
CA LEU A 2 -24.52 4.90 33.96
C LEU A 2 -23.31 4.01 33.62
N LEU A 3 -23.36 2.71 33.90
CA LEU A 3 -22.27 1.76 33.64
C LEU A 3 -21.91 1.64 32.13
N LEU A 4 -22.88 1.74 31.24
CA LEU A 4 -22.67 1.72 29.80
C LEU A 4 -22.04 3.03 29.29
N ALA A 5 -22.43 4.15 29.86
CA ALA A 5 -21.86 5.45 29.54
C ALA A 5 -20.40 5.56 29.99
N ASP A 6 -20.07 5.01 31.16
CA ASP A 6 -18.71 4.98 31.68
C ASP A 6 -17.82 4.03 30.86
N ILE A 7 -18.31 2.85 30.45
CA ILE A 7 -17.59 1.93 29.59
C ILE A 7 -17.36 2.55 28.20
N LEU A 8 -18.36 3.24 27.63
CA LEU A 8 -18.20 3.92 26.34
C LEU A 8 -17.19 5.07 26.44
N SER A 9 -17.21 5.87 27.50
CA SER A 9 -16.28 7.01 27.66
C SER A 9 -14.84 6.52 27.85
N ILE A 10 -14.63 5.42 28.57
CA ILE A 10 -13.30 4.83 28.83
C ILE A 10 -12.68 4.26 27.54
N ALA A 11 -13.49 3.75 26.59
CA ALA A 11 -12.99 3.16 25.35
C ALA A 11 -12.87 4.17 24.17
N VAL A 12 -13.67 5.22 24.18
CA VAL A 12 -13.73 6.18 23.06
C VAL A 12 -12.44 6.98 22.90
N LEU A 13 -11.86 7.49 23.99
CA LEU A 13 -10.62 8.26 23.93
C LEU A 13 -9.42 7.41 23.44
N PRO A 14 -9.15 6.20 23.97
CA PRO A 14 -8.11 5.32 23.43
C PRO A 14 -8.31 4.94 21.96
N LEU A 15 -9.55 4.71 21.53
CA LEU A 15 -9.86 4.39 20.13
C LEU A 15 -9.45 5.54 19.21
N TRP A 16 -9.87 6.77 19.51
CA TRP A 16 -9.50 7.93 18.71
C TRP A 16 -7.99 8.24 18.79
N ALA A 17 -7.37 8.04 19.95
CA ALA A 17 -5.93 8.16 20.09
C ALA A 17 -5.20 7.17 19.16
N GLY A 18 -5.68 5.94 19.07
CA GLY A 18 -5.16 4.95 18.12
C GLY A 18 -5.33 5.37 16.67
N VAL A 19 -6.53 5.88 16.29
CA VAL A 19 -6.79 6.38 14.93
C VAL A 19 -5.84 7.52 14.57
N VAL A 20 -5.66 8.48 15.45
CA VAL A 20 -4.78 9.65 15.22
C VAL A 20 -3.32 9.22 15.15
N ALA A 21 -2.86 8.38 16.09
CA ALA A 21 -1.50 7.86 16.09
C ALA A 21 -1.15 7.12 14.79
N ALA A 22 -2.04 6.23 14.35
CA ALA A 22 -1.88 5.51 13.09
C ALA A 22 -1.89 6.45 11.88
N SER A 23 -2.78 7.43 11.86
CA SER A 23 -2.87 8.38 10.74
C SER A 23 -1.59 9.21 10.62
N ILE A 24 -1.07 9.72 11.74
CA ILE A 24 0.20 10.43 11.75
C ILE A 24 1.32 9.52 11.29
N HIS A 25 1.45 8.34 11.87
CA HIS A 25 2.49 7.37 11.53
C HIS A 25 2.52 7.05 10.03
N VAL A 26 1.39 6.66 9.46
CA VAL A 26 1.28 6.26 8.06
C VAL A 26 1.56 7.42 7.11
N LEU A 27 1.05 8.62 7.41
CA LEU A 27 1.20 9.78 6.54
C LEU A 27 2.57 10.45 6.67
N THR A 28 3.26 10.30 7.79
CA THR A 28 4.62 10.82 7.99
C THR A 28 5.71 9.82 7.65
N GLY A 29 5.37 8.53 7.52
CA GLY A 29 6.32 7.48 7.11
C GLY A 29 6.58 7.52 5.60
N PRO A 30 7.75 8.01 5.13
CA PRO A 30 8.04 8.09 3.70
C PRO A 30 8.09 6.71 3.03
N ASP A 31 8.43 5.68 3.77
CA ASP A 31 8.47 4.29 3.37
C ASP A 31 7.07 3.72 3.04
N HIS A 32 6.05 4.06 3.85
CA HIS A 32 4.66 3.67 3.61
C HIS A 32 4.15 4.28 2.29
N LEU A 33 4.39 5.59 2.12
CA LEU A 33 3.97 6.32 0.92
C LEU A 33 4.72 5.80 -0.31
N ALA A 34 6.02 5.55 -0.19
CA ALA A 34 6.86 5.01 -1.25
C ALA A 34 6.44 3.61 -1.69
N ALA A 35 6.06 2.73 -0.74
CA ALA A 35 5.61 1.38 -1.03
C ALA A 35 4.29 1.34 -1.83
N VAL A 36 3.35 2.25 -1.54
CA VAL A 36 2.02 2.25 -2.14
C VAL A 36 1.96 3.00 -3.47
N THR A 37 2.72 4.08 -3.62
CA THR A 37 2.65 4.98 -4.79
C THR A 37 2.79 4.26 -6.13
N PRO A 38 3.80 3.40 -6.38
CA PRO A 38 3.93 2.68 -7.64
C PRO A 38 2.75 1.73 -7.91
N LEU A 39 2.21 1.09 -6.87
CA LEU A 39 1.06 0.18 -6.99
C LEU A 39 -0.22 0.93 -7.38
N VAL A 40 -0.41 2.15 -6.86
CA VAL A 40 -1.53 3.02 -7.22
C VAL A 40 -1.47 3.42 -8.69
N PHE A 41 -0.29 3.79 -9.20
CA PHE A 41 -0.14 4.17 -10.61
C PHE A 41 -0.42 3.03 -11.59
N GLU A 42 -0.27 1.80 -11.15
CA GLU A 42 -0.62 0.63 -11.95
C GLU A 42 -2.10 0.26 -11.90
N SER A 43 -2.81 0.73 -10.89
CA SER A 43 -4.24 0.48 -10.76
C SER A 43 -5.02 1.33 -11.77
N LYS A 44 -5.87 0.70 -12.58
CA LYS A 44 -6.67 1.41 -13.59
C LYS A 44 -7.92 2.06 -13.00
N GLN A 45 -8.42 1.53 -11.90
CA GLN A 45 -9.64 1.99 -11.22
C GLN A 45 -9.64 1.56 -9.75
N LYS A 46 -10.45 2.24 -8.92
CA LYS A 46 -10.63 1.92 -7.49
C LYS A 46 -9.32 2.00 -6.69
N TYR A 47 -8.58 3.08 -6.88
CA TYR A 47 -7.28 3.35 -6.24
C TYR A 47 -7.30 3.13 -4.72
N TRP A 48 -8.40 3.50 -4.04
CA TRP A 48 -8.56 3.30 -2.60
C TRP A 48 -8.37 1.84 -2.17
N ARG A 49 -8.70 0.86 -3.05
CA ARG A 49 -8.50 -0.57 -2.74
C ARG A 49 -7.03 -0.93 -2.55
N VAL A 50 -6.14 -0.30 -3.29
CA VAL A 50 -4.70 -0.54 -3.14
C VAL A 50 -4.27 -0.16 -1.72
N GLY A 51 -4.65 1.03 -1.25
CA GLY A 51 -4.38 1.48 0.12
C GLY A 51 -5.08 0.62 1.18
N PHE A 52 -6.34 0.22 0.94
CA PHE A 52 -7.10 -0.65 1.82
C PHE A 52 -6.42 -2.01 2.03
N PHE A 53 -6.07 -2.70 0.95
CA PHE A 53 -5.43 -4.02 1.04
C PHE A 53 -4.00 -3.91 1.59
N TRP A 54 -3.27 -2.85 1.25
CA TRP A 54 -1.97 -2.59 1.84
C TRP A 54 -2.09 -2.36 3.35
N GLY A 55 -3.01 -1.52 3.80
CA GLY A 55 -3.26 -1.25 5.22
C GLY A 55 -3.66 -2.49 6.00
N LEU A 56 -4.55 -3.33 5.43
CA LEU A 56 -4.89 -4.62 6.03
C LEU A 56 -3.66 -5.53 6.14
N GLY A 57 -2.84 -5.60 5.10
CA GLY A 57 -1.61 -6.38 5.11
C GLY A 57 -0.64 -5.87 6.19
N HIS A 58 -0.44 -4.56 6.28
CA HIS A 58 0.43 -3.93 7.26
C HIS A 58 0.06 -4.28 8.69
N ILE A 59 -1.23 -4.15 9.04
CA ILE A 59 -1.72 -4.54 10.36
C ILE A 59 -1.58 -6.04 10.60
N SER A 60 -1.88 -6.86 9.59
CA SER A 60 -1.69 -8.32 9.69
C SER A 60 -0.23 -8.68 9.97
N GLY A 61 0.72 -7.99 9.32
CA GLY A 61 2.15 -8.15 9.57
C GLY A 61 2.55 -7.72 10.97
N MET A 62 2.10 -6.54 11.41
CA MET A 62 2.35 -6.05 12.78
C MET A 62 1.79 -6.98 13.85
N LEU A 63 0.56 -7.45 13.70
CA LEU A 63 -0.04 -8.41 14.63
C LEU A 63 0.70 -9.74 14.63
N GLY A 64 1.11 -10.22 13.44
CA GLY A 64 1.87 -11.46 13.28
C GLY A 64 3.20 -11.42 14.04
N ILE A 65 4.00 -10.35 13.87
CA ILE A 65 5.25 -10.21 14.61
C ILE A 65 5.00 -9.98 16.11
N GLY A 66 3.94 -9.25 16.46
CA GLY A 66 3.53 -9.06 17.86
C GLY A 66 3.25 -10.37 18.56
N VAL A 67 2.48 -11.27 17.91
CA VAL A 67 2.20 -12.61 18.42
C VAL A 67 3.49 -13.44 18.54
N LEU A 68 4.37 -13.39 17.52
CA LEU A 68 5.66 -14.08 17.58
C LEU A 68 6.52 -13.61 18.74
N LEU A 69 6.59 -12.31 18.96
CA LEU A 69 7.34 -11.73 20.08
C LEU A 69 6.76 -12.12 21.43
N LEU A 70 5.44 -12.24 21.57
CA LEU A 70 4.81 -12.70 22.82
C LEU A 70 5.24 -14.13 23.20
N PHE A 71 5.37 -15.03 22.22
CA PHE A 71 5.75 -16.42 22.47
C PHE A 71 7.25 -16.65 22.54
N PHE A 72 8.07 -15.83 21.85
CA PHE A 72 9.50 -16.07 21.65
C PHE A 72 10.39 -14.92 22.16
N LYS A 73 9.86 -14.00 22.99
CA LYS A 73 10.59 -12.82 23.47
C LYS A 73 11.93 -13.14 24.15
N ASP A 74 12.03 -14.30 24.81
CA ASP A 74 13.22 -14.71 25.55
C ASP A 74 14.32 -15.33 24.64
N VAL A 75 13.94 -15.69 23.40
CA VAL A 75 14.81 -16.33 22.41
C VAL A 75 15.19 -15.40 21.27
N ILE A 76 14.31 -14.44 20.97
CA ILE A 76 14.47 -13.53 19.84
C ILE A 76 15.29 -12.31 20.25
N PRO A 77 16.48 -12.07 19.69
CA PRO A 77 17.25 -10.86 19.92
C PRO A 77 16.62 -9.67 19.20
N VAL A 78 15.62 -9.04 19.83
CA VAL A 78 14.79 -7.96 19.26
C VAL A 78 15.63 -6.84 18.62
N GLU A 79 16.73 -6.44 19.25
CA GLU A 79 17.62 -5.39 18.73
C GLU A 79 18.24 -5.77 17.36
N LYS A 80 18.73 -7.00 17.22
CA LYS A 80 19.28 -7.47 15.92
C LYS A 80 18.22 -7.57 14.84
N ILE A 81 17.01 -7.97 15.19
CA ILE A 81 15.91 -8.09 14.26
C ILE A 81 15.41 -6.71 13.82
N SER A 82 15.42 -5.71 14.72
CA SER A 82 15.02 -4.34 14.36
C SER A 82 15.89 -3.80 13.22
N THR A 83 17.20 -3.81 13.34
CA THR A 83 18.09 -3.33 12.28
C THR A 83 17.95 -4.13 10.98
N GLN A 84 17.86 -5.46 11.07
CA GLN A 84 17.68 -6.28 9.88
C GLN A 84 16.32 -6.06 9.20
N SER A 85 15.28 -5.74 9.97
CA SER A 85 13.96 -5.48 9.42
C SER A 85 13.88 -4.13 8.70
N GLU A 86 14.60 -3.13 9.17
CA GLU A 86 14.76 -1.84 8.48
C GLU A 86 15.45 -2.02 7.13
N HIS A 87 16.53 -2.79 7.07
CA HIS A 87 17.18 -3.17 5.82
C HIS A 87 16.24 -3.94 4.89
N LEU A 88 15.40 -4.84 5.41
CA LEU A 88 14.40 -5.56 4.63
C LEU A 88 13.39 -4.62 3.99
N VAL A 89 12.89 -3.61 4.72
CA VAL A 89 12.05 -2.54 4.15
C VAL A 89 12.78 -1.85 3.00
N GLY A 90 14.05 -1.47 3.20
CA GLY A 90 14.87 -0.85 2.17
C GLY A 90 14.95 -1.69 0.89
N ILE A 91 15.24 -2.99 1.03
CA ILE A 91 15.29 -3.93 -0.10
C ILE A 91 13.94 -4.01 -0.82
N VAL A 92 12.84 -4.17 -0.08
CA VAL A 92 11.48 -4.24 -0.65
C VAL A 92 11.14 -2.98 -1.43
N LEU A 93 11.47 -1.80 -0.91
CA LEU A 93 11.24 -0.53 -1.59
C LEU A 93 12.06 -0.40 -2.88
N ILE A 94 13.32 -0.82 -2.87
CA ILE A 94 14.16 -0.85 -4.08
C ILE A 94 13.59 -1.80 -5.13
N LEU A 95 13.11 -2.96 -4.73
CA LEU A 95 12.48 -3.93 -5.64
C LEU A 95 11.18 -3.36 -6.24
N ILE A 96 10.35 -2.69 -5.44
CA ILE A 96 9.11 -2.04 -5.91
C ILE A 96 9.44 -0.91 -6.90
N GLY A 97 10.41 -0.06 -6.59
CA GLY A 97 10.84 1.02 -7.46
C GLY A 97 11.47 0.50 -8.76
N GLY A 98 12.33 -0.52 -8.67
CA GLY A 98 12.92 -1.21 -9.82
C GLY A 98 11.86 -1.86 -10.72
N TRP A 99 10.84 -2.48 -10.11
CA TRP A 99 9.71 -3.02 -10.85
C TRP A 99 8.89 -1.93 -11.55
N ALA A 100 8.68 -0.78 -10.91
CA ALA A 100 8.04 0.37 -11.54
C ALA A 100 8.81 0.84 -12.79
N PHE A 101 10.14 0.95 -12.70
CA PHE A 101 10.99 1.29 -13.84
C PHE A 101 10.93 0.24 -14.95
N TYR A 102 11.04 -1.03 -14.60
CA TYR A 102 10.89 -2.11 -15.59
C TYR A 102 9.58 -2.00 -16.36
N ARG A 103 8.48 -1.67 -15.69
CA ARG A 103 7.17 -1.48 -16.30
C ARG A 103 7.11 -0.25 -17.23
N ILE A 104 7.75 0.85 -16.84
CA ILE A 104 7.80 2.08 -17.63
C ILE A 104 8.63 1.88 -18.91
N PHE A 105 9.80 1.22 -18.78
CA PHE A 105 10.73 1.04 -19.88
C PHE A 105 10.43 -0.17 -20.76
N ARG A 106 9.58 -1.07 -20.32
CA ARG A 106 9.15 -2.21 -21.13
C ARG A 106 8.39 -1.73 -22.35
N LYS A 107 8.97 -1.93 -23.54
CA LYS A 107 8.37 -1.55 -24.83
C LYS A 107 7.06 -2.31 -25.02
N THR A 108 5.94 -1.61 -25.11
CA THR A 108 4.68 -2.14 -25.60
C THR A 108 4.77 -2.27 -27.11
N LYS A 109 4.68 -3.48 -27.66
CA LYS A 109 4.57 -3.68 -29.11
C LYS A 109 3.17 -3.22 -29.56
N LYS A 110 3.12 -2.13 -30.31
CA LYS A 110 1.90 -1.70 -31.00
C LYS A 110 1.75 -2.54 -32.28
N HIS A 111 0.65 -3.22 -32.41
CA HIS A 111 0.30 -3.89 -33.67
C HIS A 111 -0.89 -3.16 -34.28
N VAL A 112 -0.83 -3.00 -35.60
CA VAL A 112 -1.93 -2.49 -36.41
C VAL A 112 -2.38 -3.63 -37.28
N HIS A 113 -3.64 -4.08 -37.13
CA HIS A 113 -4.21 -5.08 -38.00
C HIS A 113 -5.67 -4.74 -38.32
N PRO A 114 -6.15 -5.15 -39.51
CA PRO A 114 -7.53 -4.93 -39.91
C PRO A 114 -8.44 -5.88 -39.12
N HIS A 115 -9.55 -5.37 -38.62
CA HIS A 115 -10.65 -6.17 -38.11
C HIS A 115 -11.79 -6.21 -39.11
N VAL A 116 -12.27 -7.41 -39.40
CA VAL A 116 -13.43 -7.64 -40.21
C VAL A 116 -14.62 -7.95 -39.32
N HIS A 117 -15.61 -7.07 -39.32
CA HIS A 117 -16.87 -7.32 -38.64
C HIS A 117 -17.83 -7.97 -39.61
N GLN A 118 -18.24 -9.23 -39.31
CA GLN A 118 -19.23 -9.94 -40.05
C GLN A 118 -20.62 -9.64 -39.46
N GLY A 119 -21.44 -8.90 -40.17
CA GLY A 119 -22.82 -8.54 -39.84
C GLY A 119 -23.56 -8.19 -41.12
N ASP A 120 -24.82 -7.74 -41.04
CA ASP A 120 -25.65 -7.37 -42.20
C ASP A 120 -25.03 -6.33 -43.14
N LYS A 121 -24.04 -5.58 -42.63
CA LYS A 121 -23.16 -4.70 -43.40
C LYS A 121 -21.72 -4.91 -42.95
N PRO A 122 -20.98 -5.81 -43.60
CA PRO A 122 -19.60 -6.07 -43.25
C PRO A 122 -18.75 -4.82 -43.54
N TYR A 123 -17.94 -4.40 -42.53
CA TYR A 123 -16.99 -3.31 -42.69
C TYR A 123 -15.64 -3.68 -42.12
N ILE A 124 -14.60 -3.14 -42.74
CA ILE A 124 -13.20 -3.30 -42.30
C ILE A 124 -12.76 -1.98 -41.74
N HIS A 125 -12.22 -1.99 -40.50
CA HIS A 125 -11.55 -0.83 -39.95
C HIS A 125 -10.19 -1.22 -39.42
N ILE A 126 -9.30 -0.26 -39.46
CA ILE A 126 -7.92 -0.42 -38.98
C ILE A 126 -7.75 0.44 -37.74
N HIS A 127 -7.43 -0.16 -36.62
CA HIS A 127 -7.05 0.59 -35.41
C HIS A 127 -5.84 -0.05 -34.73
N SER A 128 -5.13 0.74 -33.96
CA SER A 128 -3.95 0.29 -33.25
C SER A 128 -4.33 -0.26 -31.89
N HIS A 129 -3.90 -1.49 -31.58
CA HIS A 129 -3.99 -2.09 -30.27
C HIS A 129 -2.63 -2.16 -29.59
N GLU A 130 -2.59 -1.91 -28.30
CA GLU A 130 -1.44 -2.19 -27.48
C GLU A 130 -1.64 -3.54 -26.77
N HIS A 131 -1.00 -4.59 -27.28
CA HIS A 131 -0.95 -5.89 -26.61
C HIS A 131 0.30 -5.97 -25.75
N ARG A 132 0.13 -6.24 -24.45
CA ARG A 132 1.19 -6.80 -23.63
C ARG A 132 1.30 -8.27 -24.01
N ALA A 133 2.52 -8.72 -24.36
CA ALA A 133 2.80 -10.07 -24.82
C ALA A 133 2.02 -11.14 -24.02
N HIS A 134 1.31 -12.01 -24.74
CA HIS A 134 0.58 -13.18 -24.25
C HIS A 134 -0.59 -12.95 -23.29
N ASP A 135 -1.69 -12.29 -23.76
CA ASP A 135 -3.01 -12.69 -23.29
C ASP A 135 -4.09 -12.19 -24.25
N HIS A 136 -4.76 -13.11 -24.94
CA HIS A 136 -5.92 -12.85 -25.78
C HIS A 136 -7.25 -12.85 -25.00
N HIS A 137 -7.21 -12.91 -23.67
CA HIS A 137 -8.38 -12.80 -22.81
C HIS A 137 -8.46 -11.41 -22.19
N HIS A 138 -9.51 -10.66 -22.53
CA HIS A 138 -9.86 -9.37 -21.90
C HIS A 138 -10.44 -9.58 -20.50
N ASP A 139 -9.69 -10.22 -19.59
CA ASP A 139 -10.13 -10.42 -18.22
C ASP A 139 -9.73 -9.23 -17.36
N HIS A 140 -10.56 -8.19 -17.40
CA HIS A 140 -10.40 -6.98 -16.59
C HIS A 140 -10.51 -7.23 -15.07
N GLN A 141 -11.10 -8.38 -14.68
CA GLN A 141 -11.25 -8.73 -13.25
C GLN A 141 -9.95 -9.25 -12.67
N ASN A 142 -9.17 -10.01 -13.41
CA ASN A 142 -7.91 -10.60 -12.92
C ASN A 142 -6.82 -9.58 -12.60
N ILE A 143 -6.73 -8.46 -13.33
CA ILE A 143 -5.73 -7.42 -13.07
C ILE A 143 -5.99 -6.74 -11.72
N THR A 144 -7.24 -6.44 -11.40
CA THR A 144 -7.60 -5.79 -10.13
C THR A 144 -7.33 -6.71 -8.93
N VAL A 145 -7.66 -8.00 -9.06
CA VAL A 145 -7.39 -9.00 -8.00
C VAL A 145 -5.89 -9.18 -7.78
N LYS A 146 -5.11 -9.22 -8.86
CA LYS A 146 -3.65 -9.37 -8.79
C LYS A 146 -3.00 -8.17 -8.08
N ASN A 147 -3.44 -6.95 -8.38
CA ASN A 147 -2.94 -5.74 -7.73
C ASN A 147 -3.31 -5.67 -6.24
N ASN A 148 -4.51 -6.10 -5.86
CA ASN A 148 -4.94 -6.14 -4.46
C ASN A 148 -4.12 -7.15 -3.65
N LYS A 149 -3.84 -8.34 -4.21
CA LYS A 149 -2.98 -9.35 -3.56
C LYS A 149 -1.55 -8.84 -3.40
N ALA A 150 -1.01 -8.18 -4.41
CA ALA A 150 0.32 -7.57 -4.34
C ALA A 150 0.37 -6.48 -3.26
N ALA A 151 -0.62 -5.60 -3.20
CA ALA A 151 -0.71 -4.57 -2.17
C ALA A 151 -0.78 -5.17 -0.76
N TYR A 152 -1.61 -6.20 -0.55
CA TYR A 152 -1.69 -6.91 0.72
C TYR A 152 -0.34 -7.55 1.10
N GLY A 153 0.29 -8.28 0.18
CA GLY A 153 1.57 -8.94 0.43
C GLY A 153 2.69 -7.95 0.78
N VAL A 154 2.78 -6.84 0.05
CA VAL A 154 3.73 -5.75 0.34
C VAL A 154 3.43 -5.15 1.72
N GLY A 155 2.15 -4.93 2.05
CA GLY A 155 1.73 -4.46 3.37
C GLY A 155 2.15 -5.41 4.49
N VAL A 156 1.93 -6.73 4.33
CA VAL A 156 2.36 -7.75 5.31
C VAL A 156 3.88 -7.70 5.52
N LEU A 157 4.66 -7.70 4.44
CA LEU A 157 6.12 -7.61 4.53
C LEU A 157 6.56 -6.35 5.25
N HIS A 158 5.92 -5.22 4.95
CA HIS A 158 6.22 -3.94 5.58
C HIS A 158 5.87 -3.93 7.08
N GLY A 159 4.71 -4.49 7.45
CA GLY A 159 4.29 -4.63 8.84
C GLY A 159 5.21 -5.58 9.64
N PHE A 160 5.68 -6.66 9.03
CA PHE A 160 6.65 -7.58 9.61
C PHE A 160 8.01 -6.93 9.83
N ALA A 161 8.45 -6.11 8.89
CA ALA A 161 9.74 -5.45 8.93
C ALA A 161 9.76 -4.27 9.93
N GLY A 162 8.61 -3.74 10.30
CA GLY A 162 8.51 -2.53 11.12
C GLY A 162 8.54 -2.79 12.63
N ILE A 163 9.56 -3.46 13.19
CA ILE A 163 9.65 -3.63 14.66
C ILE A 163 9.72 -2.29 15.37
N ALA A 164 10.41 -1.29 14.80
CA ALA A 164 10.42 0.07 15.33
C ALA A 164 9.01 0.68 15.47
N HIS A 165 8.05 0.22 14.67
CA HIS A 165 6.66 0.67 14.74
C HIS A 165 5.92 0.20 15.99
N PHE A 166 6.46 -0.82 16.71
CA PHE A 166 5.91 -1.23 18.02
C PHE A 166 5.99 -0.11 19.07
N VAL A 167 6.90 0.86 18.91
CA VAL A 167 6.93 2.06 19.74
C VAL A 167 5.57 2.77 19.79
N LEU A 168 4.82 2.72 18.68
CA LEU A 168 3.47 3.29 18.60
C LEU A 168 2.40 2.47 19.32
N LEU A 169 2.70 1.23 19.69
CA LEU A 169 1.84 0.40 20.53
C LEU A 169 2.21 0.50 22.02
N LEU A 170 3.31 1.19 22.39
CA LEU A 170 3.68 1.39 23.80
C LEU A 170 2.58 2.01 24.67
N PRO A 171 1.72 2.95 24.17
CA PRO A 171 0.61 3.44 24.96
C PRO A 171 -0.31 2.34 25.50
N VAL A 172 -0.37 1.19 24.80
CA VAL A 172 -1.15 0.01 25.24
C VAL A 172 -0.69 -0.49 26.60
N LEU A 173 0.62 -0.42 26.89
CA LEU A 173 1.20 -0.85 28.16
C LEU A 173 0.88 0.12 29.32
N GLY A 174 0.56 1.37 29.01
CA GLY A 174 0.19 2.39 29.98
C GLY A 174 -1.29 2.35 30.40
N PHE A 175 -2.14 1.62 29.67
CA PHE A 175 -3.55 1.50 30.01
C PHE A 175 -3.75 0.48 31.13
N THR A 176 -4.44 0.88 32.20
CA THR A 176 -4.80 0.02 33.32
C THR A 176 -5.95 -0.93 33.01
N ASN A 177 -6.70 -0.68 31.92
CA ASN A 177 -7.87 -1.42 31.52
C ASN A 177 -7.64 -2.08 30.14
N THR A 178 -7.84 -3.40 30.08
CA THR A 178 -7.72 -4.19 28.84
C THR A 178 -8.65 -3.67 27.72
N GLY A 179 -9.85 -3.17 28.07
CA GLY A 179 -10.77 -2.58 27.09
C GLY A 179 -10.19 -1.35 26.40
N SER A 180 -9.47 -0.51 27.12
CA SER A 180 -8.77 0.66 26.55
C SER A 180 -7.62 0.23 25.62
N SER A 181 -6.86 -0.79 26.00
CA SER A 181 -5.81 -1.36 25.15
C SER A 181 -6.35 -1.90 23.85
N ILE A 182 -7.43 -2.67 23.90
CA ILE A 182 -8.11 -3.24 22.73
C ILE A 182 -8.67 -2.10 21.86
N ALA A 183 -9.33 -1.11 22.46
CA ALA A 183 -9.88 0.03 21.74
C ALA A 183 -8.78 0.80 20.99
N TYR A 184 -7.63 1.04 21.62
CA TYR A 184 -6.49 1.69 20.97
C TYR A 184 -5.97 0.87 19.78
N ILE A 185 -5.78 -0.45 19.93
CA ILE A 185 -5.31 -1.33 18.85
C ILE A 185 -6.29 -1.33 17.66
N ILE A 186 -7.59 -1.41 17.95
CA ILE A 186 -8.64 -1.34 16.92
C ILE A 186 -8.59 0.03 16.23
N GLY A 187 -8.50 1.12 17.00
CA GLY A 187 -8.37 2.46 16.47
C GLY A 187 -7.15 2.62 15.58
N PHE A 188 -6.00 2.09 16.00
CA PHE A 188 -4.77 2.10 15.23
C PHE A 188 -4.94 1.34 13.91
N GLY A 189 -5.58 0.18 13.95
CA GLY A 189 -5.89 -0.60 12.76
C GLY A 189 -6.78 0.14 11.78
N VAL A 190 -7.88 0.70 12.26
CA VAL A 190 -8.83 1.49 11.46
C VAL A 190 -8.15 2.72 10.87
N GLY A 191 -7.39 3.46 11.68
CA GLY A 191 -6.66 4.66 11.25
C GLY A 191 -5.65 4.36 10.14
N SER A 192 -4.88 3.28 10.25
CA SER A 192 -3.93 2.84 9.23
C SER A 192 -4.62 2.54 7.90
N VAL A 193 -5.69 1.74 7.92
CA VAL A 193 -6.44 1.36 6.71
C VAL A 193 -7.09 2.58 6.05
N LEU A 194 -7.72 3.45 6.83
CA LEU A 194 -8.39 4.64 6.32
C LEU A 194 -7.39 5.64 5.71
N SER A 195 -6.29 5.90 6.41
CA SER A 195 -5.26 6.85 5.95
C SER A 195 -4.61 6.39 4.65
N MET A 196 -4.25 5.09 4.55
CA MET A 196 -3.70 4.54 3.31
C MET A 196 -4.70 4.48 2.17
N SER A 197 -5.97 4.20 2.47
CA SER A 197 -7.04 4.24 1.47
C SER A 197 -7.24 5.64 0.92
N LEU A 198 -7.25 6.64 1.79
CA LEU A 198 -7.37 8.04 1.41
C LEU A 198 -6.15 8.52 0.61
N TYR A 199 -4.95 8.20 1.06
CA TYR A 199 -3.71 8.50 0.34
C TYR A 199 -3.74 7.92 -1.08
N ALA A 200 -4.03 6.62 -1.21
CA ALA A 200 -4.11 5.95 -2.50
C ALA A 200 -5.17 6.54 -3.42
N LEU A 201 -6.32 6.94 -2.85
CA LEU A 201 -7.39 7.62 -3.59
C LEU A 201 -6.93 8.98 -4.12
N LEU A 202 -6.28 9.80 -3.29
CA LEU A 202 -5.79 11.12 -3.67
C LEU A 202 -4.73 11.03 -4.76
N VAL A 203 -3.71 10.20 -4.59
CA VAL A 203 -2.64 9.98 -5.58
C VAL A 203 -3.20 9.42 -6.89
N GLY A 204 -4.15 8.47 -6.80
CA GLY A 204 -4.79 7.90 -7.97
C GLY A 204 -5.64 8.93 -8.75
N ARG A 205 -6.36 9.80 -8.05
CA ARG A 205 -7.08 10.91 -8.69
C ARG A 205 -6.16 11.94 -9.33
N MET A 206 -5.07 12.29 -8.68
CA MET A 206 -4.05 13.15 -9.28
C MET A 206 -3.50 12.56 -10.58
N ASN A 207 -3.26 11.25 -10.61
CA ASN A 207 -2.84 10.54 -11.82
C ASN A 207 -3.88 10.60 -12.94
N LEU A 208 -5.18 10.49 -12.62
CA LEU A 208 -6.27 10.64 -13.60
C LEU A 208 -6.36 12.05 -14.17
N LEU A 209 -6.31 13.05 -13.30
CA LEU A 209 -6.34 14.46 -13.71
C LEU A 209 -5.16 14.80 -14.62
N SER A 210 -3.98 14.28 -14.29
CA SER A 210 -2.78 14.43 -15.12
C SER A 210 -2.92 13.73 -16.48
N GLY A 211 -3.64 12.60 -16.56
CA GLY A 211 -3.93 11.89 -17.80
C GLY A 211 -4.79 12.68 -18.77
N ASN A 212 -5.72 13.50 -18.30
CA ASN A 212 -6.54 14.40 -19.11
C ASN A 212 -5.74 15.62 -19.63
N LEU A 213 -4.65 15.99 -18.95
CA LEU A 213 -3.68 17.01 -19.36
C LEU A 213 -2.53 16.42 -20.19
N ARG A 214 -2.71 15.25 -20.78
CA ARG A 214 -1.72 14.39 -21.45
C ARG A 214 -0.99 15.04 -22.66
N GLN A 215 -1.34 16.23 -23.06
CA GLN A 215 -0.59 17.02 -24.04
C GLN A 215 0.66 17.69 -23.45
N ARG A 216 0.82 17.81 -22.14
CA ARG A 216 2.02 18.35 -21.51
C ARG A 216 2.92 17.23 -21.01
N SER A 217 4.13 17.20 -21.50
CA SER A 217 5.21 16.23 -21.24
C SER A 217 5.43 15.87 -19.75
N THR A 218 5.14 16.79 -18.85
CA THR A 218 5.44 16.72 -17.40
C THR A 218 4.70 15.59 -16.67
N PHE A 219 3.53 15.18 -17.13
CA PHE A 219 2.70 14.19 -16.43
C PHE A 219 2.94 12.74 -16.84
N LYS A 220 3.71 12.50 -17.91
CA LYS A 220 4.20 11.15 -18.23
C LYS A 220 5.24 10.65 -17.21
N THR A 221 5.75 11.55 -16.39
CA THR A 221 6.82 11.32 -15.44
C THR A 221 6.34 10.94 -14.03
N LEU A 222 5.03 11.06 -13.71
CA LEU A 222 4.52 10.77 -12.37
C LEU A 222 4.85 9.34 -11.88
N PRO A 223 4.59 8.26 -12.66
CA PRO A 223 5.01 6.91 -12.29
C PRO A 223 6.54 6.77 -12.18
N PHE A 224 7.30 7.50 -12.99
CA PHE A 224 8.76 7.52 -12.92
C PHE A 224 9.23 8.09 -11.58
N TRP A 225 8.70 9.26 -11.19
CA TRP A 225 9.04 9.87 -9.90
C TRP A 225 8.59 9.05 -8.71
N GLY A 226 7.46 8.33 -8.81
CA GLY A 226 7.05 7.35 -7.79
C GLY A 226 8.07 6.22 -7.62
N GLY A 227 8.62 5.72 -8.73
CA GLY A 227 9.71 4.74 -8.71
C GLY A 227 11.01 5.31 -8.12
N VAL A 228 11.40 6.54 -8.52
CA VAL A 228 12.56 7.24 -7.96
C VAL A 228 12.42 7.41 -6.45
N PHE A 229 11.25 7.87 -5.99
CA PHE A 229 10.97 8.05 -4.57
C PHE A 229 11.10 6.73 -3.79
N ALA A 230 10.52 5.64 -4.30
CA ALA A 230 10.63 4.32 -3.66
C ALA A 230 12.09 3.85 -3.55
N VAL A 231 12.89 4.00 -4.62
CA VAL A 231 14.32 3.63 -4.60
C VAL A 231 15.11 4.53 -3.64
N ALA A 232 14.88 5.84 -3.65
CA ALA A 232 15.59 6.78 -2.79
C ALA A 232 15.33 6.49 -1.30
N VAL A 233 14.06 6.28 -0.94
CA VAL A 233 13.69 5.90 0.44
C VAL A 233 14.26 4.52 0.79
N GLY A 234 14.25 3.57 -0.15
CA GLY A 234 14.84 2.25 0.07
C GLY A 234 16.35 2.29 0.32
N ILE A 235 17.08 3.12 -0.43
CA ILE A 235 18.52 3.34 -0.19
C ILE A 235 18.75 3.98 1.18
N TYR A 236 17.96 4.99 1.55
CA TYR A 236 18.04 5.63 2.85
C TYR A 236 17.91 4.61 4.00
N TRP A 237 16.95 3.69 3.92
CA TRP A 237 16.76 2.62 4.92
C TRP A 237 17.88 1.57 4.95
N LEU A 238 18.66 1.43 3.89
CA LEU A 238 19.84 0.57 3.88
C LEU A 238 21.09 1.23 4.48
N MET A 239 21.07 2.55 4.65
CA MET A 239 22.21 3.32 5.13
C MET A 239 22.14 3.63 6.64
N ILE A 240 20.98 3.44 7.27
CA ILE A 240 20.75 3.62 8.70
C ILE A 240 20.95 2.30 9.41
#